data_7bcdc5955a9764566cf88ec3f860a194
#
_entry.id   7bcdc5955a9764566cf88ec3f860a194
#
_cell.length_a   1.000
_cell.length_b   1.000
_cell.length_c   1.000
_cell.angle_alpha   90.00
_cell.angle_beta   90.00
_cell.angle_gamma   90.00
#
_symmetry.space_group_name_H-M   'P 1'
#
loop_
_entity.id
_entity.type
_entity.pdbx_description
1 polymer ?
#
loop_
_entity_poly.entity_id
_entity_poly.type
_entity_poly.pdbx_seq_one_letter_code
_entity_poly.pdbx_strand_id
1 'polypeptide(L)'
;MDMNKDLVAASATPLVLAILAEGDSYGYAIIKRVAELSGGHLQWTDGMLYPVLHRLERQGHVAAKWAAAENGRRRKYYRITREGRAQLAAQRQQWQAVDGTLRGIWMKACTV
;
A
#
# COMPACT_ATOMS: atom_id res chain seq x y z
N MET A 1 -4.93 -8.41 17.37
CA MET A 1 -6.17 -8.32 16.56
C MET A 1 -5.90 -8.88 15.17
N ASP A 2 -6.70 -9.85 14.75
CA ASP A 2 -6.60 -10.39 13.39
C ASP A 2 -7.35 -9.48 12.42
N MET A 3 -6.66 -9.09 11.37
CA MET A 3 -7.25 -8.22 10.36
C MET A 3 -8.13 -9.01 9.40
N ASN A 4 -9.29 -8.46 9.06
CA ASN A 4 -10.20 -9.05 8.08
C ASN A 4 -9.53 -9.08 6.70
N LYS A 5 -9.61 -10.23 6.01
CA LYS A 5 -8.94 -10.44 4.72
C LYS A 5 -9.42 -9.46 3.64
N ASP A 6 -10.72 -9.17 3.61
CA ASP A 6 -11.28 -8.25 2.62
C ASP A 6 -10.78 -6.83 2.84
N LEU A 7 -10.68 -6.41 4.10
CA LEU A 7 -10.16 -5.10 4.46
C LEU A 7 -8.69 -4.98 4.08
N VAL A 8 -7.89 -6.01 4.36
CA VAL A 8 -6.47 -6.05 3.99
C VAL A 8 -6.32 -5.97 2.48
N ALA A 9 -7.08 -6.77 1.73
CA ALA A 9 -7.03 -6.77 0.28
C ALA A 9 -7.42 -5.39 -0.31
N ALA A 10 -8.47 -4.78 0.21
CA ALA A 10 -8.93 -3.48 -0.26
C ALA A 10 -7.91 -2.37 0.02
N SER A 11 -7.19 -2.45 1.14
CA SER A 11 -6.22 -1.43 1.54
C SER A 11 -4.85 -1.61 0.89
N ALA A 12 -4.59 -2.75 0.25
CA ALA A 12 -3.25 -3.07 -0.27
C ALA A 12 -2.78 -2.07 -1.33
N THR A 13 -3.62 -1.76 -2.32
CA THR A 13 -3.25 -0.84 -3.39
C THR A 13 -2.93 0.57 -2.88
N PRO A 14 -3.80 1.22 -2.09
CA PRO A 14 -3.45 2.56 -1.59
C PRO A 14 -2.22 2.55 -0.69
N LEU A 15 -2.00 1.50 0.10
CA LEU A 15 -0.80 1.41 0.93
C LEU A 15 0.48 1.30 0.10
N VAL A 16 0.49 0.42 -0.90
CA VAL A 16 1.66 0.27 -1.78
C VAL A 16 1.96 1.58 -2.51
N LEU A 17 0.94 2.22 -3.09
CA LEU A 17 1.14 3.49 -3.79
C LEU A 17 1.64 4.58 -2.84
N ALA A 18 1.11 4.66 -1.64
CA ALA A 18 1.53 5.66 -0.66
C ALA A 18 2.98 5.44 -0.22
N ILE A 19 3.39 4.20 0.00
CA ILE A 19 4.77 3.87 0.36
C ILE A 19 5.72 4.23 -0.77
N LEU A 20 5.36 3.91 -2.03
CA LEU A 20 6.19 4.26 -3.18
C LEU A 20 6.21 5.77 -3.44
N ALA A 21 5.20 6.51 -3.00
CA ALA A 21 5.23 7.97 -3.04
C ALA A 21 6.26 8.58 -2.06
N GLU A 22 6.64 7.85 -1.02
CA GLU A 22 7.73 8.26 -0.12
C GLU A 22 9.10 8.14 -0.80
N GLY A 23 9.24 7.23 -1.77
CA GLY A 23 10.47 6.95 -2.49
C GLY A 23 10.45 5.56 -3.09
N ASP A 24 11.36 5.31 -4.01
CA ASP A 24 11.50 4.00 -4.64
C ASP A 24 11.78 2.93 -3.57
N SER A 25 11.23 1.73 -3.77
CA SER A 25 11.35 0.68 -2.78
C SER A 25 11.33 -0.71 -3.45
N TYR A 26 11.49 -1.74 -2.65
CA TYR A 26 11.50 -3.12 -3.10
C TYR A 26 10.66 -3.98 -2.15
N GLY A 27 10.35 -5.20 -2.56
CA GLY A 27 9.35 -6.02 -1.87
C GLY A 27 9.53 -6.13 -0.37
N TYR A 28 10.73 -6.52 0.08
CA TYR A 28 11.01 -6.68 1.51
C TYR A 28 10.82 -5.36 2.29
N ALA A 29 11.32 -4.25 1.73
CA ALA A 29 11.21 -2.95 2.37
C ALA A 29 9.75 -2.47 2.44
N ILE A 30 8.95 -2.77 1.42
CA ILE A 30 7.52 -2.45 1.42
C ILE A 30 6.81 -3.21 2.53
N ILE A 31 7.05 -4.52 2.63
CA ILE A 31 6.45 -5.37 3.69
C ILE A 31 6.81 -4.83 5.07
N LYS A 32 8.08 -4.50 5.27
CA LYS A 32 8.58 -3.97 6.52
C LYS A 32 7.92 -2.63 6.86
N ARG A 33 7.78 -1.76 5.86
CA ARG A 33 7.16 -0.44 6.04
C ARG A 33 5.68 -0.55 6.42
N VAL A 34 4.96 -1.47 5.80
CA VAL A 34 3.55 -1.74 6.15
C VAL A 34 3.43 -2.19 7.60
N ALA A 35 4.29 -3.09 8.03
CA ALA A 35 4.30 -3.55 9.43
C ALA A 35 4.57 -2.38 10.39
N GLU A 36 5.55 -1.54 10.08
CA GLU A 36 5.86 -0.37 10.90
C GLU A 36 4.68 0.60 10.99
N LEU A 37 4.10 0.95 9.84
CA LEU A 37 2.99 1.91 9.78
C LEU A 37 1.75 1.42 10.50
N SER A 38 1.52 0.12 10.52
CA SER A 38 0.35 -0.49 11.15
C SER A 38 0.58 -0.88 12.62
N GLY A 39 1.74 -0.59 13.17
CA GLY A 39 2.08 -1.04 14.52
C GLY A 39 2.08 -2.56 14.66
N GLY A 40 2.43 -3.26 13.58
CA GLY A 40 2.49 -4.72 13.54
C GLY A 40 1.18 -5.41 13.21
N HIS A 41 0.08 -4.67 13.03
CA HIS A 41 -1.22 -5.28 12.70
C HIS A 41 -1.29 -5.86 11.29
N LEU A 42 -0.50 -5.32 10.35
CA LEU A 42 -0.46 -5.79 8.97
C LEU A 42 0.86 -6.49 8.70
N GLN A 43 0.82 -7.80 8.67
CA GLN A 43 1.98 -8.66 8.42
C GLN A 43 1.82 -9.28 7.04
N TRP A 44 2.27 -8.55 6.02
CA TRP A 44 2.16 -9.00 4.63
C TRP A 44 3.22 -10.04 4.32
N THR A 45 2.91 -10.90 3.35
CA THR A 45 3.84 -11.88 2.79
C THR A 45 4.16 -11.52 1.34
N ASP A 46 5.21 -12.14 0.79
CA ASP A 46 5.53 -12.02 -0.63
C ASP A 46 4.35 -12.44 -1.50
N GLY A 47 3.69 -13.54 -1.14
CA GLY A 47 2.54 -14.07 -1.87
C GLY A 47 1.36 -13.11 -1.92
N MET A 48 1.25 -12.21 -0.97
CA MET A 48 0.23 -11.18 -0.95
C MET A 48 0.67 -9.93 -1.72
N LEU A 49 1.93 -9.53 -1.56
CA LEU A 49 2.44 -8.28 -2.13
C LEU A 49 2.67 -8.33 -3.63
N TYR A 50 3.35 -9.39 -4.13
CA TYR A 50 3.76 -9.42 -5.53
C TYR A 50 2.60 -9.39 -6.52
N PRO A 51 1.47 -10.07 -6.30
CA PRO A 51 0.32 -9.91 -7.18
C PRO A 51 -0.19 -8.47 -7.28
N VAL A 52 -0.14 -7.73 -6.17
CA VAL A 52 -0.52 -6.31 -6.15
C VAL A 52 0.45 -5.48 -6.99
N LEU A 53 1.76 -5.67 -6.79
CA LEU A 53 2.79 -4.96 -7.56
C LEU A 53 2.69 -5.27 -9.05
N HIS A 54 2.47 -6.54 -9.43
CA HIS A 54 2.33 -6.92 -10.83
C HIS A 54 1.11 -6.30 -11.48
N ARG A 55 -0.01 -6.24 -10.75
CA ARG A 55 -1.22 -5.59 -11.26
C ARG A 55 -1.00 -4.10 -11.46
N LEU A 56 -0.38 -3.42 -10.50
CA LEU A 56 -0.09 -1.99 -10.59
C LEU A 56 0.89 -1.68 -11.73
N GLU A 57 1.84 -2.56 -11.97
CA GLU A 57 2.78 -2.44 -13.08
C GLU A 57 2.04 -2.57 -14.42
N ARG A 58 1.17 -3.57 -14.56
CA ARG A 58 0.35 -3.74 -15.77
C ARG A 58 -0.58 -2.56 -16.02
N GLN A 59 -1.07 -1.93 -14.97
CA GLN A 59 -1.94 -0.75 -15.07
C GLN A 59 -1.17 0.54 -15.36
N GLY A 60 0.16 0.48 -15.32
CA GLY A 60 1.00 1.66 -15.53
C GLY A 60 1.11 2.57 -14.32
N HIS A 61 0.68 2.12 -13.14
CA HIS A 61 0.72 2.92 -11.91
C HIS A 61 2.07 2.82 -11.19
N VAL A 62 2.81 1.75 -11.43
CA VAL A 62 4.18 1.61 -10.96
C VAL A 62 5.06 1.12 -12.10
N ALA A 63 6.34 1.44 -12.02
CA ALA A 63 7.37 0.94 -12.93
C ALA A 63 8.43 0.20 -12.13
N ALA A 64 9.00 -0.83 -12.73
CA ALA A 64 10.01 -1.66 -12.08
C ALA A 64 11.35 -1.53 -12.77
N LYS A 65 12.42 -1.61 -12.00
CA LYS A 65 13.78 -1.54 -12.50
C LYS A 65 14.69 -2.45 -11.67
N TRP A 66 15.51 -3.24 -12.35
CA TRP A 66 16.53 -4.02 -11.69
C TRP A 66 17.77 -3.14 -11.46
N ALA A 67 18.30 -3.21 -10.25
CA ALA A 67 19.51 -2.49 -9.89
C ALA A 67 20.32 -3.30 -8.88
N ALA A 68 21.61 -2.99 -8.75
CA ALA A 68 22.47 -3.63 -7.78
C ALA A 68 22.11 -3.14 -6.37
N ALA A 69 21.95 -4.08 -5.44
CA ALA A 69 21.84 -3.78 -4.02
C ALA A 69 23.23 -3.60 -3.41
N GLU A 70 23.30 -3.12 -2.17
CA GLU A 70 24.55 -2.90 -1.46
C GLU A 70 25.43 -4.16 -1.36
N ASN A 71 24.78 -5.33 -1.27
CA ASN A 71 25.49 -6.62 -1.19
C ASN A 71 25.90 -7.18 -2.55
N GLY A 72 25.77 -6.41 -3.64
CA GLY A 72 26.14 -6.82 -5.00
C GLY A 72 25.08 -7.67 -5.69
N ARG A 73 24.01 -8.08 -5.02
CA ARG A 73 22.93 -8.82 -5.64
C ARG A 73 22.00 -7.88 -6.40
N ARG A 74 21.39 -8.38 -7.48
CA ARG A 74 20.39 -7.62 -8.22
C ARG A 74 19.09 -7.63 -7.43
N ARG A 75 18.46 -6.45 -7.37
CA ARG A 75 17.21 -6.24 -6.66
C ARG A 75 16.24 -5.50 -7.56
N LYS A 76 14.99 -5.92 -7.56
CA LYS A 76 13.93 -5.25 -8.33
C LYS A 76 13.34 -4.12 -7.50
N TYR A 77 13.55 -2.90 -7.98
CA TYR A 77 12.99 -1.71 -7.36
C TYR A 77 11.73 -1.29 -8.09
N TYR A 78 10.79 -0.74 -7.35
CA TYR A 78 9.54 -0.21 -7.87
C TYR A 78 9.48 1.27 -7.58
N ARG A 79 8.92 2.04 -8.51
CA ARG A 79 8.63 3.45 -8.31
C ARG A 79 7.20 3.75 -8.74
N ILE A 80 6.60 4.74 -8.09
CA ILE A 80 5.28 5.21 -8.50
C ILE A 80 5.43 6.07 -9.76
N THR A 81 4.53 5.87 -10.71
CA THR A 81 4.50 6.68 -11.93
C THR A 81 3.62 7.91 -11.73
N ARG A 82 3.58 8.79 -12.73
CA ARG A 82 2.68 9.94 -12.74
C ARG A 82 1.22 9.47 -12.63
N GLU A 83 0.86 8.45 -13.41
CA GLU A 83 -0.48 7.85 -13.39
C GLU A 83 -0.77 7.20 -12.03
N GLY A 84 0.24 6.60 -11.41
CA GLY A 84 0.12 6.04 -10.07
C GLY A 84 -0.16 7.10 -9.02
N ARG A 85 0.46 8.27 -9.14
CA ARG A 85 0.20 9.39 -8.23
C ARG A 85 -1.23 9.92 -8.36
N ALA A 86 -1.75 9.98 -9.59
CA ALA A 86 -3.14 10.36 -9.82
C ALA A 86 -4.11 9.33 -9.21
N GLN A 87 -3.78 8.05 -9.37
CA GLN A 87 -4.59 6.97 -8.78
C GLN A 87 -4.55 7.01 -7.25
N LEU A 88 -3.39 7.29 -6.67
CA LEU A 88 -3.25 7.44 -5.21
C LEU A 88 -4.14 8.58 -4.70
N ALA A 89 -4.14 9.72 -5.38
CA ALA A 89 -4.97 10.85 -5.00
C ALA A 89 -6.46 10.50 -5.03
N ALA A 90 -6.91 9.79 -6.08
CA ALA A 90 -8.29 9.36 -6.20
C ALA A 90 -8.69 8.38 -5.09
N GLN A 91 -7.84 7.39 -4.81
CA GLN A 91 -8.11 6.42 -3.75
C GLN A 91 -8.09 7.06 -2.37
N ARG A 92 -7.21 8.02 -2.16
CA ARG A 92 -7.14 8.76 -0.90
C ARG A 92 -8.46 9.46 -0.61
N GLN A 93 -9.06 10.11 -1.61
CA GLN A 93 -10.36 10.76 -1.46
C GLN A 93 -11.45 9.74 -1.10
N GLN A 94 -11.46 8.60 -1.76
CA GLN A 94 -12.44 7.54 -1.51
C GLN A 94 -12.32 6.99 -0.09
N TRP A 95 -11.10 6.70 0.36
CA TRP A 95 -10.87 6.21 1.72
C TRP A 95 -11.21 7.24 2.78
N GLN A 96 -10.92 8.50 2.52
CA GLN A 96 -11.29 9.60 3.45
C GLN A 96 -12.81 9.71 3.56
N ALA A 97 -13.55 9.52 2.47
CA ALA A 97 -15.01 9.55 2.50
C ALA A 97 -15.57 8.38 3.33
N VAL A 98 -15.05 7.17 3.13
CA VAL A 98 -15.47 5.98 3.91
C VAL A 98 -15.12 6.18 5.38
N ASP A 99 -13.88 6.57 5.68
CA ASP A 99 -13.42 6.78 7.04
C ASP A 99 -14.25 7.86 7.75
N GLY A 100 -14.53 8.97 7.09
CA GLY A 100 -15.33 10.04 7.65
C GLY A 100 -16.76 9.61 7.94
N THR A 101 -17.34 8.79 7.07
CA THR A 101 -18.68 8.24 7.26
C THR A 101 -18.73 7.32 8.49
N LEU A 102 -17.76 6.42 8.59
CA LEU A 102 -17.66 5.50 9.73
C LEU A 102 -17.47 6.25 11.06
N ARG A 103 -16.54 7.20 11.06
CA ARG A 103 -16.29 8.02 12.27
C ARG A 103 -17.53 8.78 12.70
N GLY A 104 -18.28 9.33 11.75
CA GLY A 104 -19.50 10.07 12.04
C GLY A 104 -20.55 9.21 12.73
N ILE A 105 -20.80 8.01 12.23
CA ILE A 105 -21.80 7.12 12.82
C ILE A 105 -21.32 6.52 14.14
N TRP A 106 -20.04 6.19 14.25
CA TRP A 106 -19.48 5.66 15.50
C TRP A 106 -19.54 6.69 16.62
N MET A 107 -19.28 7.95 16.32
CA MET A 107 -19.40 9.00 17.32
C MET A 107 -20.83 9.17 17.82
N LYS A 108 -21.83 9.07 16.93
CA LYS A 108 -23.23 9.09 17.34
C LYS A 108 -23.57 7.91 18.25
N ALA A 109 -23.05 6.74 17.95
CA ALA A 109 -23.26 5.55 18.77
C ALA A 109 -22.63 5.70 20.16
N CYS A 110 -21.51 6.40 20.28
CA CYS A 110 -20.83 6.64 21.55
C CYS A 110 -21.52 7.69 22.42
N THR A 111 -22.34 8.55 21.84
CA THR A 111 -23.01 9.64 22.56
C THR A 111 -24.41 9.28 23.05
N VAL A 112 -24.90 8.11 22.75
CA VAL A 112 -26.23 7.65 23.14
C VAL A 112 -26.30 7.06 24.56
#